data_936cdc6046905d6afcb4045cf3b40665
#
_entry.id   936cdc6046905d6afcb4045cf3b40665
#
_cell.length_a   1.000
_cell.length_b   1.000
_cell.length_c   1.000
_cell.angle_alpha   90.00
_cell.angle_beta   90.00
_cell.angle_gamma   90.00
#
_symmetry.space_group_name_H-M   'P 1'
#
loop_
_entity.id
_entity.type
_entity.pdbx_description
1 polymer ?
#
loop_
_entity_poly.entity_id
_entity_poly.type
_entity_poly.pdbx_seq_one_letter_code
_entity_poly.pdbx_strand_id
1 'polypeptide(L)'
;MKTVSAIKLVNTNDPVYNKLTVGEGGNRTPTDRSVLRLATSIGNCNLLEYRPILVKKEAKKKGNYVIIDGQTRYLACQHLGYPFYMQEVDKDITEGMLSILNTNQSNWTLTNFGNYWSKQPRKKKAYSKYMEYYKDNEITHGILLSIWKGNTKRCGNNQDFKGGKLQWSIQIKENVDDMLHKFKRLRYATFNPPLTPSTLKKQTFQSAILTALHTKEFDYNKFLKNLYDTKHSFNKLGKTTAFLEEIYRIENL
;
A
#
# COMPACT_ATOMS: atom_id res chain seq x y z
N MET A 1 22.46 27.78 5.66
CA MET A 1 22.13 27.26 4.33
C MET A 1 22.66 25.84 4.24
N LYS A 2 21.84 24.82 3.95
CA LYS A 2 22.33 23.46 3.71
C LYS A 2 22.98 23.43 2.34
N THR A 3 24.23 23.01 2.27
CA THR A 3 24.98 22.90 1.01
C THR A 3 24.42 21.71 0.23
N VAL A 4 23.78 21.97 -0.90
CA VAL A 4 23.35 20.90 -1.82
C VAL A 4 24.63 20.35 -2.47
N SER A 5 24.87 19.04 -2.38
CA SER A 5 26.02 18.42 -3.01
C SER A 5 25.93 18.53 -4.54
N ALA A 6 27.06 18.67 -5.21
CA ALA A 6 27.10 18.72 -6.66
C ALA A 6 26.59 17.40 -7.29
N ILE A 7 25.92 17.54 -8.43
CA ILE A 7 25.56 16.39 -9.27
C ILE A 7 26.83 15.84 -9.90
N LYS A 8 27.06 14.52 -9.78
CA LYS A 8 28.21 13.82 -10.31
C LYS A 8 27.78 12.85 -11.41
N LEU A 9 28.46 12.91 -12.57
CA LEU A 9 28.33 11.86 -13.59
C LEU A 9 29.14 10.63 -13.15
N VAL A 10 28.50 9.46 -13.20
CA VAL A 10 29.11 8.15 -12.92
C VAL A 10 29.14 7.34 -14.20
N ASN A 11 30.32 7.12 -14.72
CA ASN A 11 30.54 6.31 -15.92
C ASN A 11 30.56 4.81 -15.58
N THR A 12 30.34 3.97 -16.57
CA THR A 12 30.28 2.50 -16.40
C THR A 12 31.56 1.88 -15.84
N ASN A 13 32.72 2.52 -16.09
CA ASN A 13 34.03 2.10 -15.56
C ASN A 13 34.38 2.76 -14.21
N ASP A 14 33.51 3.64 -13.68
CA ASP A 14 33.73 4.24 -12.35
C ASP A 14 33.55 3.15 -11.27
N PRO A 15 34.48 3.03 -10.32
CA PRO A 15 34.32 2.10 -9.20
C PRO A 15 33.02 2.24 -8.41
N VAL A 16 32.38 3.41 -8.46
CA VAL A 16 31.10 3.69 -7.82
C VAL A 16 29.92 3.05 -8.57
N TYR A 17 30.07 2.79 -9.87
CA TYR A 17 28.98 2.32 -10.72
C TYR A 17 28.28 1.06 -10.16
N ASN A 18 29.03 0.11 -9.62
CA ASN A 18 28.52 -1.13 -9.05
C ASN A 18 28.45 -1.11 -7.51
N LYS A 19 28.77 0.03 -6.86
CA LYS A 19 28.76 0.18 -5.40
C LYS A 19 27.49 0.83 -4.85
N LEU A 20 26.52 1.09 -5.70
CA LEU A 20 25.23 1.54 -5.26
C LEU A 20 24.39 0.34 -4.83
N THR A 21 23.94 0.34 -3.59
CA THR A 21 23.01 -0.68 -3.07
C THR A 21 21.59 -0.15 -3.13
N VAL A 22 20.70 -1.01 -3.62
CA VAL A 22 19.27 -0.81 -3.48
C VAL A 22 18.94 -1.07 -2.02
N GLY A 23 18.67 -0.01 -1.27
CA GLY A 23 18.48 -0.11 0.17
C GLY A 23 17.37 -1.08 0.55
N GLU A 24 17.67 -1.98 1.48
CA GLU A 24 16.66 -2.88 2.11
C GLU A 24 15.61 -2.10 2.91
N GLY A 25 15.86 -0.85 3.16
CA GLY A 25 15.18 0.03 4.11
C GLY A 25 13.90 0.70 3.62
N GLY A 26 13.10 0.10 2.73
CA GLY A 26 11.74 0.61 2.56
C GLY A 26 11.41 1.29 1.24
N ASN A 27 12.33 1.43 0.32
CA ASN A 27 11.99 1.84 -1.04
C ASN A 27 11.17 0.76 -1.76
N ARG A 28 10.31 1.17 -2.68
CA ARG A 28 9.55 0.26 -3.53
C ARG A 28 10.54 -0.59 -4.34
N THR A 29 10.45 -1.92 -4.24
CA THR A 29 11.22 -2.83 -5.07
C THR A 29 10.84 -2.63 -6.55
N PRO A 30 11.78 -2.25 -7.43
CA PRO A 30 11.50 -2.17 -8.86
C PRO A 30 11.10 -3.53 -9.41
N THR A 31 10.13 -3.56 -10.33
CA THR A 31 9.79 -4.77 -11.08
C THR A 31 10.55 -4.76 -12.41
N ASP A 32 10.88 -5.93 -12.96
CA ASP A 32 11.54 -6.07 -14.26
C ASP A 32 10.78 -5.28 -15.35
N ARG A 33 9.46 -5.37 -15.34
CA ARG A 33 8.61 -4.61 -16.26
C ARG A 33 8.82 -3.09 -16.15
N SER A 34 8.98 -2.56 -14.93
CA SER A 34 9.20 -1.14 -14.72
C SER A 34 10.60 -0.71 -15.16
N VAL A 35 11.60 -1.57 -14.96
CA VAL A 35 12.97 -1.36 -15.39
C VAL A 35 13.06 -1.33 -16.92
N LEU A 36 12.54 -2.35 -17.59
CA LEU A 36 12.56 -2.44 -19.06
C LEU A 36 11.81 -1.29 -19.73
N ARG A 37 10.65 -0.91 -19.21
CA ARG A 37 9.88 0.22 -19.73
C ARG A 37 10.65 1.55 -19.59
N LEU A 38 11.35 1.74 -18.49
CA LEU A 38 12.16 2.92 -18.28
C LEU A 38 13.43 2.89 -19.13
N ALA A 39 14.09 1.75 -19.28
CA ALA A 39 15.22 1.56 -20.17
C ALA A 39 14.87 1.92 -21.62
N THR A 40 13.74 1.43 -22.14
CA THR A 40 13.23 1.83 -23.46
C THR A 40 13.04 3.36 -23.57
N SER A 41 12.47 3.99 -22.54
CA SER A 41 12.26 5.44 -22.50
C SER A 41 13.58 6.21 -22.52
N ILE A 42 14.58 5.77 -21.74
CA ILE A 42 15.92 6.38 -21.68
C ILE A 42 16.63 6.20 -23.04
N GLY A 43 16.53 5.03 -23.66
CA GLY A 43 17.10 4.77 -25.00
C GLY A 43 16.54 5.70 -26.07
N ASN A 44 15.26 6.05 -25.98
CA ASN A 44 14.60 6.95 -26.93
C ASN A 44 14.91 8.44 -26.64
N CYS A 45 14.99 8.82 -25.38
CA CYS A 45 15.26 10.20 -24.96
C CYS A 45 15.97 10.19 -23.61
N ASN A 46 17.28 10.43 -23.63
CA ASN A 46 18.08 10.44 -22.41
C ASN A 46 17.99 11.79 -21.68
N LEU A 47 17.19 11.82 -20.64
CA LEU A 47 17.04 12.98 -19.74
C LEU A 47 17.60 12.71 -18.34
N LEU A 48 18.54 11.79 -18.20
CA LEU A 48 19.11 11.38 -16.90
C LEU A 48 19.81 12.53 -16.15
N GLU A 49 20.40 13.49 -16.87
CA GLU A 49 21.04 14.67 -16.26
C GLU A 49 20.08 15.54 -15.45
N TYR A 50 18.81 15.61 -15.87
CA TYR A 50 17.75 16.37 -15.18
C TYR A 50 17.11 15.59 -14.03
N ARG A 51 17.47 14.32 -13.86
CA ARG A 51 16.89 13.43 -12.86
C ARG A 51 17.97 12.57 -12.20
N PRO A 52 18.87 13.16 -11.41
CA PRO A 52 19.95 12.42 -10.76
C PRO A 52 19.39 11.35 -9.80
N ILE A 53 20.17 10.30 -9.60
CA ILE A 53 19.91 9.29 -8.59
C ILE A 53 20.33 9.87 -7.24
N LEU A 54 19.42 9.94 -6.29
CA LEU A 54 19.73 10.44 -4.96
C LEU A 54 20.31 9.32 -4.10
N VAL A 55 21.48 9.56 -3.54
CA VAL A 55 22.22 8.57 -2.76
C VAL A 55 22.68 9.12 -1.42
N LYS A 56 22.88 8.21 -0.46
CA LYS A 56 23.49 8.49 0.84
C LYS A 56 24.68 7.56 1.06
N LYS A 57 25.75 8.06 1.66
CA LYS A 57 26.88 7.20 2.04
C LYS A 57 26.44 6.13 3.02
N GLU A 58 26.86 4.89 2.79
CA GLU A 58 26.64 3.81 3.72
C GLU A 58 27.58 3.96 4.92
N ALA A 59 26.99 4.06 6.13
CA ALA A 59 27.78 4.33 7.34
C ALA A 59 28.79 3.21 7.68
N LYS A 60 28.48 1.96 7.30
CA LYS A 60 29.28 0.77 7.67
C LYS A 60 30.30 0.37 6.59
N LYS A 61 30.19 0.86 5.36
CA LYS A 61 31.07 0.46 4.25
C LYS A 61 31.56 1.69 3.52
N LYS A 62 32.81 2.06 3.77
CA LYS A 62 33.47 3.20 3.15
C LYS A 62 33.45 3.08 1.60
N GLY A 63 32.92 4.09 0.94
CA GLY A 63 32.85 4.14 -0.53
C GLY A 63 31.59 3.50 -1.14
N ASN A 64 30.70 2.91 -0.35
CA ASN A 64 29.38 2.45 -0.80
C ASN A 64 28.33 3.51 -0.57
N TYR A 65 27.29 3.46 -1.42
CA TYR A 65 26.15 4.36 -1.37
C TYR A 65 24.85 3.58 -1.37
N VAL A 66 23.89 4.05 -0.58
CA VAL A 66 22.52 3.54 -0.58
C VAL A 66 21.66 4.48 -1.42
N ILE A 67 20.94 3.93 -2.37
CA ILE A 67 20.02 4.69 -3.21
C ILE A 67 18.81 5.11 -2.39
N ILE A 68 18.55 6.41 -2.33
CA ILE A 68 17.41 7.02 -1.65
C ILE A 68 16.24 7.20 -2.62
N ASP A 69 16.53 7.66 -3.84
CA ASP A 69 15.57 7.74 -4.95
C ASP A 69 16.26 7.41 -6.27
N GLY A 70 15.49 6.85 -7.21
CA GLY A 70 15.98 6.53 -8.54
C GLY A 70 16.43 5.08 -8.72
N GLN A 71 16.02 4.13 -7.88
CA GLN A 71 16.36 2.71 -8.01
C GLN A 71 16.04 2.13 -9.40
N THR A 72 14.83 2.41 -9.91
CA THR A 72 14.43 1.96 -11.25
C THR A 72 15.32 2.58 -12.34
N ARG A 73 15.74 3.86 -12.17
CA ARG A 73 16.67 4.54 -13.08
C ARG A 73 18.05 3.89 -13.05
N TYR A 74 18.56 3.59 -11.87
CA TYR A 74 19.84 2.90 -11.70
C TYR A 74 19.83 1.53 -12.40
N LEU A 75 18.83 0.69 -12.13
CA LEU A 75 18.73 -0.62 -12.76
C LEU A 75 18.52 -0.53 -14.28
N ALA A 76 17.80 0.48 -14.76
CA ALA A 76 17.64 0.72 -16.19
C ALA A 76 18.97 1.12 -16.84
N CYS A 77 19.78 1.98 -16.18
CA CYS A 77 21.11 2.33 -16.65
C CYS A 77 22.07 1.14 -16.65
N GLN A 78 22.03 0.29 -15.61
CA GLN A 78 22.80 -0.95 -15.59
C GLN A 78 22.40 -1.89 -16.73
N HIS A 79 21.10 -2.05 -16.98
CA HIS A 79 20.57 -2.88 -18.09
C HIS A 79 21.04 -2.38 -19.45
N LEU A 80 21.14 -1.06 -19.65
CA LEU A 80 21.58 -0.45 -20.91
C LEU A 80 23.10 -0.30 -21.02
N GLY A 81 23.87 -0.47 -19.93
CA GLY A 81 25.28 -0.10 -19.89
C GLY A 81 25.49 1.39 -20.04
N TYR A 82 24.61 2.22 -19.51
CA TYR A 82 24.66 3.67 -19.63
C TYR A 82 25.22 4.33 -18.37
N PRO A 83 25.93 5.46 -18.51
CA PRO A 83 26.30 6.31 -17.38
C PRO A 83 25.03 6.91 -16.75
N PHE A 84 25.12 7.28 -15.50
CA PHE A 84 24.06 7.98 -14.79
C PHE A 84 24.59 9.15 -13.96
N TYR A 85 23.69 10.07 -13.63
CA TYR A 85 24.00 11.16 -12.72
C TYR A 85 23.55 10.80 -11.30
N MET A 86 24.41 11.07 -10.31
CA MET A 86 24.08 10.89 -8.91
C MET A 86 24.26 12.19 -8.12
N GLN A 87 23.50 12.33 -7.06
CA GLN A 87 23.61 13.42 -6.10
C GLN A 87 23.58 12.86 -4.68
N GLU A 88 24.59 13.20 -3.90
CA GLU A 88 24.64 12.81 -2.49
C GLU A 88 23.70 13.72 -1.70
N VAL A 89 22.82 13.11 -0.88
CA VAL A 89 21.92 13.83 0.00
C VAL A 89 22.44 13.85 1.43
N ASP A 90 22.05 14.89 2.18
CA ASP A 90 22.49 15.12 3.55
C ASP A 90 22.10 13.94 4.48
N LYS A 91 22.93 13.74 5.52
CA LYS A 91 22.77 12.68 6.53
C LYS A 91 21.42 12.78 7.29
N ASP A 92 20.85 13.99 7.36
CA ASP A 92 19.63 14.28 8.11
C ASP A 92 18.33 13.93 7.38
N ILE A 93 18.38 13.30 6.19
CA ILE A 93 17.18 12.83 5.53
C ILE A 93 16.55 11.74 6.39
N THR A 94 15.40 12.08 6.98
CA THR A 94 14.62 11.18 7.83
C THR A 94 13.74 10.25 7.00
N GLU A 95 13.33 9.14 7.60
CA GLU A 95 12.35 8.21 7.02
C GLU A 95 11.05 8.91 6.56
N GLY A 96 10.61 9.93 7.31
CA GLY A 96 9.45 10.73 6.95
C GLY A 96 9.65 11.56 5.67
N MET A 97 10.84 12.10 5.45
CA MET A 97 11.18 12.85 4.23
C MET A 97 11.21 11.96 3.00
N LEU A 98 11.67 10.71 3.12
CA LEU A 98 11.61 9.72 2.02
C LEU A 98 10.17 9.43 1.62
N SER A 99 9.29 9.29 2.61
CA SER A 99 7.86 9.09 2.36
C SER A 99 7.25 10.30 1.61
N ILE A 100 7.61 11.53 1.98
CA ILE A 100 7.13 12.77 1.33
C ILE A 100 7.67 12.88 -0.10
N LEU A 101 8.97 12.65 -0.32
CA LEU A 101 9.57 12.67 -1.65
C LEU A 101 8.88 11.67 -2.59
N ASN A 102 8.65 10.46 -2.10
CA ASN A 102 7.99 9.42 -2.89
C ASN A 102 6.48 9.67 -3.09
N THR A 103 5.84 10.42 -2.19
CA THR A 103 4.42 10.81 -2.34
C THR A 103 4.26 11.84 -3.45
N ASN A 104 5.20 12.78 -3.57
CA ASN A 104 5.16 13.84 -4.60
C ASN A 104 5.60 13.35 -5.99
N GLN A 105 6.36 12.26 -6.08
CA GLN A 105 6.81 11.70 -7.36
C GLN A 105 5.88 10.68 -7.99
N SER A 106 4.70 10.48 -7.46
CA SER A 106 3.64 9.61 -7.96
C SER A 106 3.50 8.22 -7.30
N ASN A 107 2.26 7.85 -7.15
CA ASN A 107 1.72 6.51 -7.31
C ASN A 107 2.20 5.41 -6.32
N TRP A 108 2.74 5.77 -5.16
CA TRP A 108 2.83 4.79 -4.09
C TRP A 108 1.42 4.33 -3.70
N THR A 109 1.17 3.06 -3.92
CA THR A 109 -0.05 2.43 -3.42
C THR A 109 -0.01 2.34 -1.90
N LEU A 110 -1.15 2.14 -1.26
CA LEU A 110 -1.18 1.89 0.18
C LEU A 110 -0.37 0.65 0.57
N THR A 111 -0.31 -0.36 -0.30
CA THR A 111 0.57 -1.52 -0.14
C THR A 111 2.05 -1.12 -0.07
N ASN A 112 2.50 -0.20 -0.92
CA ASN A 112 3.88 0.29 -0.90
C ASN A 112 4.21 0.99 0.42
N PHE A 113 3.31 1.87 0.91
CA PHE A 113 3.47 2.51 2.22
C PHE A 113 3.46 1.49 3.37
N GLY A 114 2.55 0.52 3.34
CA GLY A 114 2.49 -0.56 4.34
C GLY A 114 3.79 -1.36 4.40
N ASN A 115 4.32 -1.77 3.26
CA ASN A 115 5.60 -2.49 3.16
C ASN A 115 6.79 -1.63 3.61
N TYR A 116 6.79 -0.33 3.31
CA TYR A 116 7.82 0.59 3.78
C TYR A 116 7.84 0.67 5.30
N TRP A 117 6.71 1.03 5.91
CA TRP A 117 6.62 1.22 7.35
C TRP A 117 6.79 -0.07 8.15
N SER A 118 6.42 -1.23 7.58
CA SER A 118 6.65 -2.53 8.23
C SER A 118 8.13 -2.90 8.39
N LYS A 119 9.02 -2.26 7.64
CA LYS A 119 10.48 -2.43 7.75
C LYS A 119 11.12 -1.43 8.74
N GLN A 120 10.42 -0.37 9.12
CA GLN A 120 10.96 0.66 10.00
C GLN A 120 10.85 0.25 11.49
N PRO A 121 11.93 0.22 12.27
CA PRO A 121 11.95 -0.40 13.62
C PRO A 121 10.84 0.08 14.54
N ARG A 122 10.59 1.41 14.59
CA ARG A 122 9.59 2.02 15.48
C ARG A 122 8.14 1.78 15.04
N LYS A 123 7.91 1.41 13.77
CA LYS A 123 6.59 1.24 13.17
C LYS A 123 6.28 -0.20 12.79
N LYS A 124 7.30 -1.04 12.78
CA LYS A 124 7.27 -2.43 12.31
C LYS A 124 6.05 -3.20 12.80
N LYS A 125 5.79 -3.19 14.12
CA LYS A 125 4.72 -4.01 14.71
C LYS A 125 3.35 -3.69 14.12
N ALA A 126 2.94 -2.41 14.10
CA ALA A 126 1.62 -1.99 13.61
C ALA A 126 1.45 -2.29 12.11
N TYR A 127 2.44 -1.93 11.29
CA TYR A 127 2.35 -2.10 9.85
C TYR A 127 2.53 -3.55 9.39
N SER A 128 3.36 -4.35 10.06
CA SER A 128 3.47 -5.79 9.78
C SER A 128 2.15 -6.50 10.04
N LYS A 129 1.50 -6.22 11.18
CA LYS A 129 0.18 -6.77 11.49
C LYS A 129 -0.90 -6.30 10.51
N TYR A 130 -0.91 -5.03 10.17
CA TYR A 130 -1.83 -4.52 9.16
C TYR A 130 -1.65 -5.22 7.80
N MET A 131 -0.42 -5.39 7.33
CA MET A 131 -0.13 -6.04 6.05
C MET A 131 -0.45 -7.54 6.06
N GLU A 132 -0.29 -8.22 7.20
CA GLU A 132 -0.73 -9.59 7.42
C GLU A 132 -2.26 -9.68 7.22
N TYR A 133 -3.04 -8.89 7.94
CA TYR A 133 -4.49 -8.85 7.78
C TYR A 133 -4.94 -8.50 6.36
N TYR A 134 -4.25 -7.56 5.72
CA TYR A 134 -4.56 -7.16 4.34
C TYR A 134 -4.38 -8.30 3.35
N LYS A 135 -3.29 -9.06 3.46
CA LYS A 135 -2.99 -10.18 2.56
C LYS A 135 -3.95 -11.35 2.75
N ASP A 136 -4.28 -11.66 4.00
CA ASP A 136 -5.00 -12.88 4.35
C ASP A 136 -6.52 -12.78 4.18
N ASN A 137 -7.06 -11.57 4.02
CA ASN A 137 -8.51 -11.36 4.11
C ASN A 137 -9.17 -10.81 2.84
N GLU A 138 -8.43 -10.58 1.74
CA GLU A 138 -8.96 -10.02 0.47
C GLU A 138 -9.89 -8.81 0.67
N ILE A 139 -9.60 -8.02 1.70
CA ILE A 139 -10.34 -6.80 2.02
C ILE A 139 -9.63 -5.58 1.43
N THR A 140 -10.38 -4.56 1.03
CA THR A 140 -9.75 -3.36 0.49
C THR A 140 -9.05 -2.55 1.59
N HIS A 141 -7.94 -1.88 1.25
CA HIS A 141 -7.21 -1.03 2.19
C HIS A 141 -8.10 -0.01 2.91
N GLY A 142 -9.04 0.62 2.18
CA GLY A 142 -9.93 1.62 2.76
C GLY A 142 -10.85 1.05 3.84
N ILE A 143 -11.33 -0.18 3.64
CA ILE A 143 -12.18 -0.87 4.61
C ILE A 143 -11.36 -1.36 5.80
N LEU A 144 -10.22 -2.00 5.56
CA LEU A 144 -9.34 -2.44 6.65
C LEU A 144 -8.87 -1.28 7.53
N LEU A 145 -8.54 -0.12 6.94
CA LEU A 145 -8.20 1.08 7.70
C LEU A 145 -9.37 1.62 8.52
N SER A 146 -10.60 1.50 8.01
CA SER A 146 -11.79 1.89 8.75
C SER A 146 -11.97 1.01 9.98
N ILE A 147 -11.91 -0.31 9.80
CA ILE A 147 -12.00 -1.28 10.89
C ILE A 147 -10.90 -1.02 11.92
N TRP A 148 -9.66 -0.82 11.45
CA TRP A 148 -8.51 -0.54 12.31
C TRP A 148 -8.67 0.70 13.18
N LYS A 149 -9.30 1.74 12.64
CA LYS A 149 -9.58 3.02 13.33
C LYS A 149 -10.91 3.04 14.09
N GLY A 150 -11.69 1.96 14.07
CA GLY A 150 -13.04 1.93 14.64
C GLY A 150 -14.04 2.84 13.93
N ASN A 151 -13.83 3.14 12.64
CA ASN A 151 -14.71 4.00 11.87
C ASN A 151 -15.89 3.22 11.28
N THR A 152 -17.08 3.78 11.35
CA THR A 152 -18.32 3.21 10.81
C THR A 152 -18.45 3.34 9.30
N LYS A 153 -17.66 4.21 8.69
CA LYS A 153 -17.66 4.46 7.24
C LYS A 153 -16.24 4.30 6.70
N ARG A 154 -16.16 4.03 5.39
CA ARG A 154 -14.87 3.91 4.70
C ARG A 154 -13.98 5.13 4.96
N CYS A 155 -12.76 4.87 5.41
CA CYS A 155 -11.74 5.89 5.58
C CYS A 155 -11.23 6.37 4.20
N GLY A 156 -11.65 7.58 3.79
CA GLY A 156 -11.17 8.20 2.55
C GLY A 156 -9.79 8.84 2.71
N ASN A 157 -9.48 9.32 3.92
CA ASN A 157 -8.20 9.96 4.20
C ASN A 157 -7.17 8.96 4.75
N ASN A 158 -6.17 8.66 3.92
CA ASN A 158 -5.10 7.71 4.25
C ASN A 158 -3.79 8.41 4.67
N GLN A 159 -3.82 9.72 4.96
CA GLN A 159 -2.59 10.48 5.26
C GLN A 159 -1.86 9.96 6.49
N ASP A 160 -2.57 9.59 7.55
CA ASP A 160 -1.94 9.01 8.75
C ASP A 160 -1.25 7.69 8.43
N PHE A 161 -1.88 6.84 7.61
CA PHE A 161 -1.27 5.59 7.16
C PHE A 161 -0.01 5.85 6.33
N LYS A 162 -0.09 6.75 5.35
CA LYS A 162 1.04 7.16 4.52
C LYS A 162 2.17 7.79 5.34
N GLY A 163 1.81 8.57 6.36
CA GLY A 163 2.74 9.26 7.27
C GLY A 163 3.33 8.40 8.39
N GLY A 164 3.08 7.09 8.41
CA GLY A 164 3.66 6.20 9.44
C GLY A 164 3.01 6.35 10.82
N LYS A 165 1.75 6.82 10.92
CA LYS A 165 1.07 7.08 12.19
C LYS A 165 0.17 5.94 12.66
N LEU A 166 0.19 4.79 11.99
CA LEU A 166 -0.61 3.64 12.40
C LEU A 166 -0.14 3.14 13.77
N GLN A 167 -1.09 2.84 14.65
CA GLN A 167 -0.85 2.29 15.98
C GLN A 167 -1.36 0.85 16.08
N TRP A 168 -0.89 0.11 17.07
CA TRP A 168 -1.31 -1.24 17.37
C TRP A 168 -1.59 -1.39 18.86
N SER A 169 -2.72 -1.99 19.20
CA SER A 169 -3.11 -2.35 20.56
C SER A 169 -3.90 -3.66 20.58
N ILE A 170 -4.10 -4.24 21.76
CA ILE A 170 -4.97 -5.42 21.93
C ILE A 170 -6.40 -5.08 21.50
N GLN A 171 -6.92 -3.92 21.86
CA GLN A 171 -8.25 -3.48 21.48
C GLN A 171 -8.43 -3.38 19.96
N ILE A 172 -7.41 -2.86 19.24
CA ILE A 172 -7.43 -2.83 17.78
C ILE A 172 -7.47 -4.26 17.21
N LYS A 173 -6.65 -5.18 17.78
CA LYS A 173 -6.65 -6.58 17.37
C LYS A 173 -8.02 -7.22 17.49
N GLU A 174 -8.65 -7.12 18.65
CA GLU A 174 -9.97 -7.70 18.92
C GLU A 174 -11.04 -7.18 17.97
N ASN A 175 -11.07 -5.86 17.76
CA ASN A 175 -11.99 -5.24 16.81
C ASN A 175 -11.75 -5.69 15.36
N VAL A 176 -10.50 -5.78 14.94
CA VAL A 176 -10.15 -6.24 13.59
C VAL A 176 -10.50 -7.70 13.41
N ASP A 177 -10.18 -8.57 14.37
CA ASP A 177 -10.48 -10.01 14.33
C ASP A 177 -12.00 -10.27 14.25
N ASP A 178 -12.81 -9.60 15.07
CA ASP A 178 -14.27 -9.73 15.06
C ASP A 178 -14.84 -9.32 13.69
N MET A 179 -14.48 -8.14 13.22
CA MET A 179 -14.98 -7.63 11.94
C MET A 179 -14.56 -8.51 10.76
N LEU A 180 -13.29 -8.94 10.71
CA LEU A 180 -12.81 -9.82 9.65
C LEU A 180 -13.43 -11.21 9.71
N HIS A 181 -13.75 -11.72 10.90
CA HIS A 181 -14.51 -12.96 11.05
C HIS A 181 -15.90 -12.85 10.40
N LYS A 182 -16.60 -11.75 10.58
CA LYS A 182 -17.88 -11.48 9.92
C LYS A 182 -17.75 -11.42 8.39
N PHE A 183 -16.73 -10.73 7.87
CA PHE A 183 -16.44 -10.74 6.43
C PHE A 183 -16.11 -12.13 5.88
N LYS A 184 -15.36 -12.95 6.65
CA LYS A 184 -15.05 -14.34 6.27
C LYS A 184 -16.31 -15.20 6.20
N ARG A 185 -17.22 -15.09 7.17
CA ARG A 185 -18.51 -15.83 7.15
C ARG A 185 -19.30 -15.54 5.88
N LEU A 186 -19.35 -14.28 5.42
CA LEU A 186 -20.00 -13.92 4.14
C LEU A 186 -19.29 -14.55 2.93
N ARG A 187 -17.98 -14.71 2.97
CA ARG A 187 -17.20 -15.26 1.85
C ARG A 187 -17.38 -16.76 1.71
N TYR A 188 -17.37 -17.49 2.81
CA TYR A 188 -17.40 -18.95 2.79
C TYR A 188 -18.78 -19.54 2.90
N ALA A 189 -19.79 -18.72 3.08
CA ALA A 189 -21.17 -19.16 3.12
C ALA A 189 -21.70 -19.48 1.71
N THR A 190 -22.43 -20.58 1.61
CA THR A 190 -23.08 -20.99 0.36
C THR A 190 -24.48 -20.38 0.29
N PHE A 191 -24.62 -19.28 -0.43
CA PHE A 191 -25.91 -18.60 -0.62
C PHE A 191 -26.56 -19.00 -1.94
N ASN A 192 -27.86 -18.75 -2.09
CA ASN A 192 -28.61 -18.97 -3.32
C ASN A 192 -29.29 -17.66 -3.80
N PRO A 193 -28.81 -17.00 -4.87
CA PRO A 193 -27.59 -17.33 -5.62
C PRO A 193 -26.30 -17.05 -4.81
N PRO A 194 -25.17 -17.72 -5.13
CA PRO A 194 -23.92 -17.46 -4.42
C PRO A 194 -23.42 -16.05 -4.67
N LEU A 195 -22.78 -15.44 -3.65
CA LEU A 195 -22.05 -14.20 -3.82
C LEU A 195 -20.82 -14.43 -4.69
N THR A 196 -20.72 -13.71 -5.82
CA THR A 196 -19.57 -13.86 -6.70
C THR A 196 -18.30 -13.29 -6.06
N PRO A 197 -17.10 -13.85 -6.37
CA PRO A 197 -15.84 -13.28 -5.92
C PRO A 197 -15.68 -11.80 -6.30
N SER A 198 -16.23 -11.38 -7.45
CA SER A 198 -16.22 -9.98 -7.87
C SER A 198 -17.08 -9.11 -6.96
N THR A 199 -18.22 -9.58 -6.51
CA THR A 199 -19.10 -8.85 -5.55
C THR A 199 -18.41 -8.73 -4.20
N LEU A 200 -17.86 -9.81 -3.66
CA LEU A 200 -17.14 -9.81 -2.39
C LEU A 200 -15.94 -8.86 -2.36
N LYS A 201 -15.26 -8.70 -3.50
CA LYS A 201 -14.13 -7.77 -3.66
C LYS A 201 -14.55 -6.32 -3.97
N LYS A 202 -15.82 -6.08 -4.33
CA LYS A 202 -16.31 -4.71 -4.55
C LYS A 202 -16.18 -3.89 -3.28
N GLN A 203 -15.48 -2.78 -3.37
CA GLN A 203 -15.32 -1.86 -2.24
C GLN A 203 -16.65 -1.27 -1.76
N THR A 204 -17.60 -1.05 -2.68
CA THR A 204 -18.95 -0.55 -2.35
C THR A 204 -19.75 -1.58 -1.54
N PHE A 205 -19.63 -2.87 -1.85
CA PHE A 205 -20.23 -3.95 -1.06
C PHE A 205 -19.61 -4.02 0.34
N GLN A 206 -18.27 -4.08 0.41
CA GLN A 206 -17.56 -4.12 1.69
C GLN A 206 -17.88 -2.89 2.57
N SER A 207 -18.05 -1.72 1.95
CA SER A 207 -18.45 -0.49 2.65
C SER A 207 -19.87 -0.56 3.20
N ALA A 208 -20.80 -1.13 2.45
CA ALA A 208 -22.18 -1.33 2.92
C ALA A 208 -22.26 -2.31 4.12
N ILE A 209 -21.56 -3.44 4.03
CA ILE A 209 -21.46 -4.40 5.14
C ILE A 209 -20.85 -3.72 6.38
N LEU A 210 -19.73 -2.97 6.22
CA LEU A 210 -19.13 -2.26 7.34
C LEU A 210 -20.12 -1.27 8.00
N THR A 211 -20.87 -0.53 7.19
CA THR A 211 -21.88 0.43 7.69
C THR A 211 -22.97 -0.30 8.44
N ALA A 212 -23.53 -1.37 7.89
CA ALA A 212 -24.58 -2.17 8.56
C ALA A 212 -24.09 -2.73 9.90
N LEU A 213 -22.87 -3.31 9.95
CA LEU A 213 -22.29 -3.88 11.16
C LEU A 213 -22.08 -2.85 12.31
N HIS A 214 -22.07 -1.57 12.00
CA HIS A 214 -21.98 -0.49 12.99
C HIS A 214 -23.34 0.15 13.31
N THR A 215 -24.41 -0.26 12.66
CA THR A 215 -25.78 0.17 13.00
C THR A 215 -26.24 -0.62 14.21
N LYS A 216 -26.68 0.08 15.27
CA LYS A 216 -26.99 -0.51 16.57
C LYS A 216 -28.09 -1.59 16.50
N GLU A 217 -29.08 -1.37 15.63
CA GLU A 217 -30.24 -2.23 15.47
C GLU A 217 -30.01 -3.41 14.51
N PHE A 218 -28.86 -3.46 13.81
CA PHE A 218 -28.58 -4.47 12.80
C PHE A 218 -28.18 -5.81 13.43
N ASP A 219 -28.99 -6.84 13.21
CA ASP A 219 -28.68 -8.22 13.62
C ASP A 219 -28.00 -8.99 12.48
N TYR A 220 -26.67 -9.08 12.58
CA TYR A 220 -25.85 -9.79 11.59
C TYR A 220 -26.19 -11.29 11.47
N ASN A 221 -26.57 -11.96 12.57
CA ASN A 221 -26.94 -13.39 12.53
C ASN A 221 -28.29 -13.60 11.87
N LYS A 222 -29.28 -12.76 12.16
CA LYS A 222 -30.57 -12.74 11.47
C LYS A 222 -30.36 -12.46 9.97
N PHE A 223 -29.58 -11.44 9.62
CA PHE A 223 -29.24 -11.15 8.23
C PHE A 223 -28.64 -12.38 7.52
N LEU A 224 -27.63 -13.03 8.11
CA LEU A 224 -27.04 -14.23 7.51
C LEU A 224 -28.05 -15.36 7.33
N LYS A 225 -28.88 -15.63 8.34
CA LYS A 225 -29.93 -16.66 8.26
C LYS A 225 -30.88 -16.39 7.10
N ASN A 226 -31.41 -15.17 7.04
CA ASN A 226 -32.31 -14.76 5.97
C ASN A 226 -31.66 -14.78 4.59
N LEU A 227 -30.36 -14.46 4.51
CA LEU A 227 -29.60 -14.48 3.27
C LEU A 227 -29.46 -15.91 2.68
N TYR A 228 -29.42 -16.94 3.52
CA TYR A 228 -29.43 -18.33 3.05
C TYR A 228 -30.76 -18.70 2.35
N ASP A 229 -31.88 -18.23 2.89
CA ASP A 229 -33.21 -18.64 2.48
C ASP A 229 -33.81 -17.73 1.40
N THR A 230 -33.18 -16.59 1.11
CA THR A 230 -33.77 -15.54 0.28
C THR A 230 -32.94 -15.25 -0.96
N LYS A 231 -33.62 -15.15 -2.12
CA LYS A 231 -32.97 -14.62 -3.33
C LYS A 231 -32.54 -13.17 -3.12
N HIS A 232 -31.28 -12.90 -3.45
CA HIS A 232 -30.69 -11.57 -3.34
C HIS A 232 -30.19 -11.02 -4.67
N SER A 233 -30.06 -9.68 -4.78
CA SER A 233 -29.65 -8.99 -6.00
C SER A 233 -28.18 -8.52 -5.96
N PHE A 234 -27.41 -8.83 -4.93
CA PHE A 234 -26.05 -8.29 -4.68
C PHE A 234 -25.12 -8.34 -5.90
N ASN A 235 -25.16 -9.41 -6.68
CA ASN A 235 -24.28 -9.57 -7.85
C ASN A 235 -24.55 -8.53 -8.95
N LYS A 236 -25.73 -7.91 -8.97
CA LYS A 236 -26.16 -6.89 -9.94
C LYS A 236 -25.96 -5.45 -9.44
N LEU A 237 -25.70 -5.26 -8.15
CA LEU A 237 -25.59 -3.94 -7.55
C LEU A 237 -24.20 -3.35 -7.74
N GLY A 238 -24.13 -2.01 -7.73
CA GLY A 238 -22.87 -1.26 -7.92
C GLY A 238 -22.61 -0.17 -6.88
N LYS A 239 -23.68 0.44 -6.33
CA LYS A 239 -23.57 1.57 -5.40
C LYS A 239 -23.68 1.08 -3.95
N THR A 240 -22.96 1.74 -3.03
CA THR A 240 -22.99 1.42 -1.58
C THR A 240 -24.39 1.53 -1.00
N THR A 241 -25.17 2.54 -1.38
CA THR A 241 -26.55 2.73 -0.93
C THR A 241 -27.45 1.58 -1.35
N ALA A 242 -27.38 1.15 -2.61
CA ALA A 242 -28.16 0.02 -3.10
C ALA A 242 -27.79 -1.30 -2.41
N PHE A 243 -26.52 -1.52 -2.08
CA PHE A 243 -26.10 -2.65 -1.27
C PHE A 243 -26.65 -2.57 0.15
N LEU A 244 -26.67 -1.38 0.76
CA LEU A 244 -27.14 -1.18 2.11
C LEU A 244 -28.67 -1.40 2.21
N GLU A 245 -29.42 -0.88 1.26
CA GLU A 245 -30.86 -1.10 1.14
C GLU A 245 -31.20 -2.60 1.03
N GLU A 246 -30.48 -3.35 0.22
CA GLU A 246 -30.65 -4.79 0.06
C GLU A 246 -30.27 -5.56 1.33
N ILE A 247 -29.23 -5.14 2.04
CA ILE A 247 -28.82 -5.72 3.33
C ILE A 247 -29.95 -5.58 4.35
N TYR A 248 -30.50 -4.38 4.50
CA TYR A 248 -31.60 -4.14 5.44
C TYR A 248 -32.91 -4.81 5.02
N ARG A 249 -33.20 -4.88 3.71
CA ARG A 249 -34.34 -5.64 3.20
C ARG A 249 -34.27 -7.11 3.63
N ILE A 250 -33.11 -7.73 3.48
CA ILE A 250 -32.90 -9.15 3.84
C ILE A 250 -32.95 -9.34 5.37
N GLU A 251 -32.33 -8.46 6.12
CA GLU A 251 -32.32 -8.53 7.58
C GLU A 251 -33.71 -8.43 8.17
N ASN A 252 -34.61 -7.65 7.53
CA ASN A 252 -36.00 -7.43 8.02
C ASN A 252 -37.01 -8.46 7.51
N LEU A 253 -36.59 -9.49 6.78
CA LEU A 253 -37.42 -10.65 6.46
C LEU A 253 -37.55 -11.58 7.66
#